data_da62053c0e6f18993838c3484399b879
#
_entry.id   da62053c0e6f18993838c3484399b879
#
_cell.length_a   1.000
_cell.length_b   1.000
_cell.length_c   1.000
_cell.angle_alpha   90.00
_cell.angle_beta   90.00
_cell.angle_gamma   90.00
#
_symmetry.space_group_name_H-M   'P 1'
#
loop_
_entity.id
_entity.type
_entity.pdbx_description
1 polymer ?
#
loop_
_entity_poly.entity_id
_entity_poly.type
_entity_poly.pdbx_seq_one_letter_code
_entity_poly.pdbx_strand_id
1 'polypeptide(L)'
;LTVDNKHFTKFSFDNNTAKFFITEYPVEGGARTYEYTKAEMADTDIVKMMNPMNFIKNTSTQNWRIRHGAKDADTSLAISTILATTLRNYKKAVDFAMPWDKGHGGDYDLEELFEWMDKISTK
;
A
#
# COMPACT_ATOMS: atom_id res chain seq x y z
N LEU A 1 -11.77 -14.17 6.82
CA LEU A 1 -10.58 -13.82 6.06
C LEU A 1 -10.08 -15.07 5.37
N THR A 2 -10.13 -15.05 4.06
CA THR A 2 -9.57 -16.13 3.26
C THR A 2 -8.06 -15.91 3.23
N VAL A 3 -7.34 -16.85 3.77
CA VAL A 3 -5.89 -16.86 3.66
C VAL A 3 -5.60 -17.33 2.25
N ASP A 4 -5.11 -16.44 1.42
CA ASP A 4 -4.55 -16.89 0.18
C ASP A 4 -3.15 -17.47 0.44
N ASN A 5 -2.64 -18.19 -0.50
CA ASN A 5 -1.54 -19.13 -0.33
C ASN A 5 -0.15 -18.49 -0.25
N LYS A 6 -0.01 -17.19 -0.12
CA LYS A 6 1.28 -16.54 -0.28
C LYS A 6 1.73 -15.74 0.92
N HIS A 7 0.97 -14.78 1.33
CA HIS A 7 1.28 -13.96 2.48
C HIS A 7 -0.01 -13.55 3.15
N PHE A 8 -0.08 -13.76 4.40
CA PHE A 8 -1.18 -13.27 5.19
C PHE A 8 -0.64 -12.39 6.30
N THR A 9 -0.99 -11.13 6.23
CA THR A 9 -0.76 -10.21 7.33
C THR A 9 -2.09 -9.70 7.80
N LYS A 10 -2.51 -10.11 8.96
CA LYS A 10 -3.71 -9.58 9.60
C LYS A 10 -3.29 -8.57 10.65
N PHE A 11 -3.70 -7.34 10.45
CA PHE A 11 -3.65 -6.34 11.50
C PHE A 11 -4.97 -6.39 12.26
N SER A 12 -4.92 -6.78 13.51
CA SER A 12 -6.05 -6.63 14.41
C SER A 12 -5.74 -5.48 15.36
N PHE A 13 -6.48 -4.41 15.23
CA PHE A 13 -6.46 -3.33 16.20
C PHE A 13 -7.50 -3.63 17.27
N ASP A 14 -7.14 -4.51 18.18
CA ASP A 14 -7.93 -4.75 19.36
C ASP A 14 -7.12 -4.22 20.56
N ASN A 15 -7.67 -3.24 21.25
CA ASN A 15 -7.08 -2.63 22.46
C ASN A 15 -5.63 -2.15 22.32
N ASN A 16 -5.27 -1.50 21.21
CA ASN A 16 -3.91 -1.03 20.93
C ASN A 16 -2.85 -2.14 20.82
N THR A 17 -3.23 -3.37 20.68
CA THR A 17 -2.31 -4.47 20.41
C THR A 17 -2.40 -4.86 18.95
N ALA A 18 -1.32 -4.64 18.22
CA ALA A 18 -1.18 -5.22 16.89
C ALA A 18 -0.81 -6.71 17.05
N LYS A 19 -1.62 -7.57 16.44
CA LYS A 19 -1.27 -8.98 16.33
C LYS A 19 -0.84 -9.23 14.89
N PHE A 20 0.38 -9.65 14.71
CA PHE A 20 0.90 -10.07 13.43
C PHE A 20 0.74 -11.56 13.27
N PHE A 21 0.22 -11.96 12.15
CA PHE A 21 0.24 -13.34 11.72
C PHE A 21 1.29 -13.44 10.63
N ILE A 22 2.36 -14.09 10.95
CA ILE A 22 3.42 -14.28 9.98
C ILE A 22 3.35 -15.69 9.46
N THR A 23 3.13 -15.75 8.18
CA THR A 23 3.61 -16.73 7.23
C THR A 23 3.10 -18.14 7.33
N GLU A 24 2.46 -18.46 6.26
CA GLU A 24 2.33 -19.80 5.77
C GLU A 24 3.68 -20.24 5.19
N TYR A 25 4.33 -21.21 5.81
CA TYR A 25 5.45 -21.91 5.19
C TYR A 25 4.90 -23.18 4.54
N PRO A 26 5.12 -23.38 3.23
CA PRO A 26 4.83 -24.66 2.63
C PRO A 26 5.77 -25.70 3.26
N VAL A 27 5.19 -26.66 3.95
CA VAL A 27 5.93 -27.83 4.42
C VAL A 27 5.87 -28.88 3.30
N GLU A 28 6.99 -29.51 3.00
CA GLU A 28 7.01 -30.66 2.10
C GLU A 28 5.99 -31.70 2.57
N GLY A 29 5.04 -32.03 1.69
CA GLY A 29 3.97 -32.95 2.03
C GLY A 29 2.56 -32.30 2.14
N GLY A 30 2.42 -31.00 1.88
CA GLY A 30 1.14 -30.31 1.75
C GLY A 30 0.46 -29.89 3.04
N ALA A 31 1.09 -30.11 4.20
CA ALA A 31 0.62 -29.54 5.47
C ALA A 31 1.12 -28.11 5.61
N ARG A 32 0.23 -27.21 6.04
CA ARG A 32 0.54 -25.81 6.25
C ARG A 32 0.61 -25.53 7.75
N THR A 33 1.72 -25.02 8.20
CA THR A 33 1.87 -24.63 9.59
C THR A 33 1.76 -23.12 9.71
N TYR A 34 0.95 -22.66 10.63
CA TYR A 34 0.81 -21.24 10.95
C TYR A 34 1.50 -20.99 12.27
N GLU A 35 2.50 -20.11 12.26
CA GLU A 35 3.06 -19.60 13.49
C GLU A 35 2.38 -18.28 13.87
N TYR A 36 1.88 -18.25 15.09
CA TYR A 36 1.34 -17.02 15.68
C TYR A 36 2.41 -16.43 16.58
N THR A 37 2.99 -15.35 16.18
CA THR A 37 3.86 -14.57 17.06
C THR A 37 3.07 -13.46 17.71
N LYS A 38 3.17 -13.35 19.01
CA LYS A 38 2.74 -12.17 19.74
C LYS A 38 3.78 -11.09 19.47
N ALA A 39 3.47 -10.19 18.55
CA ALA A 39 4.35 -9.08 18.25
C ALA A 39 3.85 -7.83 18.97
N GLU A 40 4.77 -7.03 19.46
CA GLU A 40 4.49 -5.67 19.90
C GLU A 40 4.47 -4.74 18.70
N MET A 41 3.74 -3.63 18.82
CA MET A 41 3.81 -2.59 17.80
C MET A 41 5.23 -2.04 17.71
N ALA A 42 5.68 -1.76 16.50
CA ALA A 42 6.91 -1.01 16.30
C ALA A 42 6.82 0.35 17.00
N ASP A 43 7.97 0.93 17.29
CA ASP A 43 8.05 2.24 17.91
C ASP A 43 7.20 3.27 17.16
N THR A 44 6.54 4.13 17.92
CA THR A 44 5.61 5.12 17.37
C THR A 44 6.22 5.97 16.26
N ASP A 45 7.49 6.31 16.37
CA ASP A 45 8.19 7.09 15.36
C ASP A 45 8.39 6.31 14.07
N ILE A 46 8.66 5.01 14.17
CA ILE A 46 8.77 4.12 13.00
C ILE A 46 7.41 4.00 12.31
N VAL A 47 6.35 3.73 13.06
CA VAL A 47 4.98 3.67 12.53
C VAL A 47 4.60 4.98 11.83
N LYS A 48 4.94 6.10 12.43
CA LYS A 48 4.71 7.43 11.85
C LYS A 48 5.49 7.62 10.56
N MET A 49 6.78 7.25 10.53
CA MET A 49 7.63 7.38 9.35
C MET A 49 7.16 6.51 8.18
N MET A 50 6.63 5.33 8.47
CA MET A 50 6.13 4.39 7.45
C MET A 50 4.80 4.82 6.84
N ASN A 51 4.10 5.78 7.43
CA ASN A 51 2.80 6.22 6.95
C ASN A 51 2.89 7.61 6.28
N PRO A 52 2.85 7.69 4.95
CA PRO A 52 2.98 8.96 4.22
C PRO A 52 1.88 9.96 4.55
N MET A 53 0.73 9.51 5.05
CA MET A 53 -0.38 10.38 5.43
C MET A 53 0.02 11.42 6.50
N ASN A 54 0.99 11.07 7.34
CA ASN A 54 1.48 11.98 8.39
C ASN A 54 2.27 13.18 7.84
N PHE A 55 2.73 13.10 6.59
CA PHE A 55 3.65 14.08 6.01
C PHE A 55 3.04 14.91 4.87
N ILE A 56 1.86 14.56 4.40
CA ILE A 56 1.20 15.20 3.25
C ILE A 56 1.08 16.72 3.44
N LYS A 57 0.71 17.16 4.64
CA LYS A 57 0.53 18.58 4.94
C LYS A 57 1.81 19.40 4.69
N ASN A 58 2.96 18.85 5.03
CA ASN A 58 4.23 19.55 5.06
C ASN A 58 5.19 19.15 3.92
N THR A 59 4.76 18.27 3.01
CA THR A 59 5.62 17.84 1.90
C THR A 59 5.81 18.95 0.89
N SER A 60 7.05 19.13 0.44
CA SER A 60 7.39 20.01 -0.69
C SER A 60 6.98 19.44 -2.04
N THR A 61 6.84 18.11 -2.13
CA THR A 61 6.43 17.43 -3.36
C THR A 61 5.05 17.88 -3.82
N GLN A 62 4.97 18.37 -5.06
CA GLN A 62 3.72 18.87 -5.63
C GLN A 62 3.02 17.86 -6.54
N ASN A 63 3.78 17.09 -7.30
CA ASN A 63 3.24 16.17 -8.30
C ASN A 63 3.26 14.73 -7.77
N TRP A 64 2.14 14.06 -7.85
CA TRP A 64 1.93 12.71 -7.36
C TRP A 64 1.25 11.88 -8.41
N ARG A 65 1.82 10.73 -8.72
CA ARG A 65 1.21 9.73 -9.58
C ARG A 65 0.94 8.46 -8.80
N ILE A 66 -0.31 8.03 -8.81
CA ILE A 66 -0.77 6.87 -8.03
C ILE A 66 -1.52 5.93 -8.96
N ARG A 67 -1.16 4.67 -8.96
CA ARG A 67 -1.85 3.60 -9.67
C ARG A 67 -2.24 2.50 -8.70
N HIS A 68 -3.43 1.95 -8.93
CA HIS A 68 -3.94 0.83 -8.15
C HIS A 68 -4.72 -0.08 -9.10
N GLY A 69 -4.24 -1.31 -9.27
CA GLY A 69 -4.90 -2.26 -10.18
C GLY A 69 -6.29 -2.63 -9.71
N ALA A 70 -7.27 -2.62 -10.60
CA ALA A 70 -8.67 -2.91 -10.24
C ALA A 70 -8.88 -4.34 -9.71
N LYS A 71 -7.96 -5.27 -10.01
CA LYS A 71 -7.94 -6.66 -9.50
C LYS A 71 -6.92 -6.87 -8.37
N ASP A 72 -6.37 -5.80 -7.80
CA ASP A 72 -5.43 -5.93 -6.69
C ASP A 72 -6.14 -6.56 -5.47
N ALA A 73 -5.73 -7.77 -5.14
CA ALA A 73 -6.27 -8.51 -4.00
C ALA A 73 -5.40 -8.38 -2.73
N ASP A 74 -4.20 -7.81 -2.87
CA ASP A 74 -3.20 -7.72 -1.79
C ASP A 74 -3.31 -6.41 -1.02
N THR A 75 -3.68 -5.33 -1.71
CA THR A 75 -3.82 -4.01 -1.12
C THR A 75 -5.25 -3.48 -1.27
N SER A 76 -5.82 -2.98 -0.19
CA SER A 76 -7.15 -2.39 -0.24
C SER A 76 -7.16 -1.12 -1.10
N LEU A 77 -8.09 -1.03 -2.04
CA LEU A 77 -8.35 0.16 -2.84
C LEU A 77 -8.58 1.42 -1.99
N ALA A 78 -9.12 1.26 -0.79
CA ALA A 78 -9.35 2.36 0.13
C ALA A 78 -8.06 3.12 0.46
N ILE A 79 -6.92 2.44 0.55
CA ILE A 79 -5.61 3.06 0.88
C ILE A 79 -5.24 4.08 -0.20
N SER A 80 -5.23 3.66 -1.46
CA SER A 80 -4.87 4.53 -2.60
C SER A 80 -5.87 5.67 -2.79
N THR A 81 -7.15 5.40 -2.60
CA THR A 81 -8.21 6.41 -2.72
C THR A 81 -8.13 7.46 -1.62
N ILE A 82 -7.89 7.06 -0.38
CA ILE A 82 -7.73 7.97 0.75
C ILE A 82 -6.48 8.83 0.54
N LEU A 83 -5.36 8.22 0.13
CA LEU A 83 -4.13 8.95 -0.16
C LEU A 83 -4.35 10.00 -1.25
N ALA A 84 -4.91 9.61 -2.39
CA ALA A 84 -5.18 10.50 -3.50
C ALA A 84 -6.12 11.66 -3.11
N THR A 85 -7.16 11.36 -2.37
CA THR A 85 -8.14 12.36 -1.90
C THR A 85 -7.50 13.34 -0.92
N THR A 86 -6.71 12.83 0.02
CA THR A 86 -6.02 13.67 1.00
C THR A 86 -5.03 14.61 0.32
N LEU A 87 -4.22 14.10 -0.61
CA LEU A 87 -3.29 14.92 -1.39
C LEU A 87 -4.03 16.06 -2.14
N ARG A 88 -5.16 15.75 -2.79
CA ARG A 88 -5.99 16.76 -3.47
C ARG A 88 -6.52 17.82 -2.52
N ASN A 89 -6.94 17.43 -1.31
CA ASN A 89 -7.39 18.36 -0.28
C ASN A 89 -6.27 19.34 0.13
N TYR A 90 -5.02 18.87 0.12
CA TYR A 90 -3.83 19.71 0.33
C TYR A 90 -3.32 20.40 -0.95
N LYS A 91 -4.15 20.47 -1.99
CA LYS A 91 -3.87 21.17 -3.25
C LYS A 91 -2.65 20.62 -4.00
N LYS A 92 -2.33 19.35 -3.81
CA LYS A 92 -1.31 18.67 -4.61
C LYS A 92 -1.89 18.25 -5.96
N ALA A 93 -1.02 18.25 -6.98
CA ALA A 93 -1.37 17.73 -8.31
C ALA A 93 -1.32 16.20 -8.27
N VAL A 94 -2.47 15.56 -8.44
CA VAL A 94 -2.59 14.11 -8.29
C VAL A 94 -3.16 13.48 -9.55
N ASP A 95 -2.34 12.68 -10.20
CA ASP A 95 -2.72 11.76 -11.26
C ASP A 95 -3.00 10.38 -10.64
N PHE A 96 -4.28 10.10 -10.40
CA PHE A 96 -4.74 8.84 -9.83
C PHE A 96 -5.59 8.07 -10.82
N ALA A 97 -5.22 6.83 -11.08
CA ALA A 97 -6.01 5.93 -11.91
C ALA A 97 -6.05 4.51 -11.33
N MET A 98 -7.11 3.80 -11.68
CA MET A 98 -7.32 2.38 -11.40
C MET A 98 -7.39 1.61 -12.72
N PRO A 99 -6.26 1.19 -13.27
CA PRO A 99 -6.25 0.43 -14.50
C PRO A 99 -7.09 -0.84 -14.38
N TRP A 100 -8.01 -1.00 -15.33
CA TRP A 100 -8.90 -2.13 -15.36
C TRP A 100 -8.14 -3.42 -15.61
N ASP A 101 -8.56 -4.51 -14.98
CA ASP A 101 -8.00 -5.85 -15.17
C ASP A 101 -6.52 -6.01 -14.76
N LYS A 102 -5.95 -5.07 -13.99
CA LYS A 102 -4.59 -5.15 -13.47
C LYS A 102 -4.60 -5.61 -12.01
N GLY A 103 -3.65 -6.49 -11.69
CA GLY A 103 -3.42 -6.99 -10.33
C GLY A 103 -2.46 -6.11 -9.53
N HIS A 104 -1.87 -6.72 -8.49
CA HIS A 104 -0.83 -6.08 -7.69
C HIS A 104 0.47 -5.98 -8.50
N GLY A 105 0.84 -4.78 -8.86
CA GLY A 105 2.02 -4.47 -9.66
C GLY A 105 2.09 -2.99 -9.95
N GLY A 106 3.20 -2.50 -10.48
CA GLY A 106 3.42 -1.08 -10.71
C GLY A 106 3.99 -0.72 -12.07
N ASP A 107 4.16 -1.70 -12.95
CA ASP A 107 4.92 -1.55 -14.19
C ASP A 107 4.07 -1.70 -15.47
N TYR A 108 2.76 -1.65 -15.34
CA TYR A 108 1.84 -1.88 -16.47
C TYR A 108 1.52 -0.63 -17.30
N ASP A 109 2.04 0.52 -16.94
CA ASP A 109 1.83 1.81 -17.66
C ASP A 109 3.11 2.66 -17.67
N LEU A 110 4.24 2.05 -17.97
CA LEU A 110 5.55 2.70 -17.96
C LEU A 110 5.68 3.84 -18.97
N GLU A 111 5.08 3.69 -20.14
CA GLU A 111 5.11 4.74 -21.18
C GLU A 111 4.43 6.01 -20.65
N GLU A 112 3.22 5.89 -20.12
CA GLU A 112 2.50 7.01 -19.53
C GLU A 112 3.21 7.58 -18.29
N LEU A 113 3.94 6.75 -17.55
CA LEU A 113 4.77 7.22 -16.44
C LEU A 113 5.88 8.14 -16.93
N PHE A 114 6.62 7.73 -17.97
CA PHE A 114 7.70 8.54 -18.53
C PHE A 114 7.19 9.83 -19.16
N GLU A 115 6.10 9.79 -19.91
CA GLU A 115 5.45 10.98 -20.44
C GLU A 115 5.02 11.94 -19.34
N TRP A 116 4.47 11.42 -18.25
CA TRP A 116 4.09 12.23 -17.09
C TRP A 116 5.32 12.86 -16.42
N MET A 117 6.42 12.11 -16.28
CA MET A 117 7.68 12.63 -15.74
C MET A 117 8.25 13.76 -16.59
N ASP A 118 8.30 13.59 -17.90
CA ASP A 118 8.76 14.61 -18.83
C ASP A 118 7.91 15.90 -18.72
N LYS A 119 6.61 15.74 -18.69
CA LYS A 119 5.66 16.85 -18.57
C LYS A 119 5.83 17.67 -17.28
N ILE A 120 6.19 17.05 -16.17
CA ILE A 120 6.38 17.77 -14.90
C ILE A 120 7.79 18.34 -14.75
N SER A 121 8.77 17.79 -15.49
CA SER A 121 10.17 18.25 -15.44
C SER A 121 10.45 19.46 -16.33
N THR A 122 9.60 19.72 -17.32
CA THR A 122 9.76 20.81 -18.28
C THR A 122 9.08 22.13 -17.89
N LYS A 123 8.69 22.25 -16.61
CA LYS A 123 8.05 23.46 -16.07
C LYS A 123 9.00 24.33 -15.27
#